data_5328ff1e6d3aaac6d052f199f88e61cb
#
_entry.id   5328ff1e6d3aaac6d052f199f88e61cb
#
_cell.length_a   1.000
_cell.length_b   1.000
_cell.length_c   1.000
_cell.angle_alpha   90.00
_cell.angle_beta   90.00
_cell.angle_gamma   90.00
#
_symmetry.space_group_name_H-M   'P 1'
#
loop_
_entity.id
_entity.type
_entity.pdbx_description
1 polymer ?
#
loop_
_entity_poly.entity_id
_entity_poly.type
_entity_poly.pdbx_seq_one_letter_code
_entity_poly.pdbx_strand_id
1 'polypeptide(L)'
;AMAVLAMIPLKYLSVRRLSARREENMRKDIEANRRFSRWFDDTLDGIGEVHLWNLGRQRKEAFGRLLRELLSVREKGSMTDAWNLFTEMVLSWGVDVVLYILGGALVCRGDLTVGAVVAFISYSGYVTGPVASLINLKMHFARILPSAERLFSFFDREEEESGVRELRKGGCAPVLSFDGVRFSYGESREVLKGVSFQIMPGEKVAFIGKNGSGKSTIFNLLLRFYEPCGGEITADGIPVREFPVDEYRGLFSVVSQDPYLFMDSIIGNVDLSGMRSREEIERALVQSGAAGYIGKFPEGELTQTGNRGMKLSGGEKQKLAVARALVKDAPVVLLDEASSGYDVESDKYLHHIITHEMEGKTVLMITHHYHQLEGFDRIFYLKDGKLREQEQEK
;
A
#
# COMPACT_ATOMS: atom_id res chain seq x y z
N ALA A 1 45.55 -34.56 -13.05
CA ALA A 1 44.23 -34.79 -12.47
C ALA A 1 44.20 -34.54 -10.96
N MET A 2 45.05 -35.20 -10.15
CA MET A 2 45.09 -35.04 -8.68
C MET A 2 45.29 -33.58 -8.23
N ALA A 3 46.18 -32.81 -8.87
CA ALA A 3 46.43 -31.41 -8.53
C ALA A 3 45.20 -30.53 -8.75
N VAL A 4 44.41 -30.75 -9.83
CA VAL A 4 43.17 -30.05 -10.09
C VAL A 4 42.11 -30.42 -9.07
N LEU A 5 41.98 -31.71 -8.73
CA LEU A 5 41.03 -32.20 -7.73
C LEU A 5 41.35 -31.69 -6.31
N ALA A 6 42.61 -31.54 -5.95
CA ALA A 6 43.05 -31.01 -4.65
C ALA A 6 42.72 -29.52 -4.47
N MET A 7 42.52 -28.75 -5.57
CA MET A 7 42.19 -27.34 -5.51
C MET A 7 40.70 -27.08 -5.28
N ILE A 8 39.83 -28.05 -5.57
CA ILE A 8 38.36 -27.91 -5.34
C ILE A 8 38.06 -27.65 -3.86
N PRO A 9 38.53 -28.43 -2.89
CA PRO A 9 38.27 -28.16 -1.47
C PRO A 9 38.89 -26.83 -1.00
N LEU A 10 40.03 -26.41 -1.56
CA LEU A 10 40.67 -25.15 -1.20
C LEU A 10 39.81 -23.95 -1.69
N LYS A 11 39.30 -23.99 -2.93
CA LYS A 11 38.33 -23.04 -3.46
C LYS A 11 37.08 -23.02 -2.61
N TYR A 12 36.51 -24.16 -2.27
CA TYR A 12 35.33 -24.27 -1.44
C TYR A 12 35.51 -23.61 -0.06
N LEU A 13 36.64 -23.86 0.60
CA LEU A 13 36.92 -23.28 1.92
C LEU A 13 37.07 -21.75 1.85
N SER A 14 37.73 -21.24 0.82
CA SER A 14 37.92 -19.80 0.59
C SER A 14 36.57 -19.10 0.36
N VAL A 15 35.76 -19.65 -0.53
CA VAL A 15 34.40 -19.11 -0.80
C VAL A 15 33.51 -19.17 0.44
N ARG A 16 33.55 -20.26 1.21
CA ARG A 16 32.76 -20.42 2.44
C ARG A 16 33.10 -19.37 3.51
N ARG A 17 34.40 -19.04 3.68
CA ARG A 17 34.82 -18.00 4.65
C ARG A 17 34.44 -16.60 4.21
N LEU A 18 34.56 -16.30 2.92
CA LEU A 18 34.22 -14.96 2.39
C LEU A 18 32.73 -14.77 2.22
N SER A 19 31.93 -15.81 1.95
CA SER A 19 30.51 -15.72 1.80
C SER A 19 29.79 -15.21 3.05
N ALA A 20 30.21 -15.66 4.24
CA ALA A 20 29.63 -15.20 5.51
C ALA A 20 29.83 -13.69 5.74
N ARG A 21 31.03 -13.17 5.44
CA ARG A 21 31.34 -11.74 5.53
C ARG A 21 30.56 -10.93 4.50
N ARG A 22 30.38 -11.47 3.32
CA ARG A 22 29.63 -10.84 2.24
C ARG A 22 28.13 -10.72 2.58
N GLU A 23 27.56 -11.77 3.16
CA GLU A 23 26.17 -11.76 3.65
C GLU A 23 25.96 -10.70 4.73
N GLU A 24 26.88 -10.61 5.70
CA GLU A 24 26.82 -9.60 6.75
C GLU A 24 26.94 -8.18 6.20
N ASN A 25 27.87 -7.93 5.26
CA ASN A 25 28.01 -6.63 4.61
C ASN A 25 26.77 -6.24 3.82
N MET A 26 26.15 -7.20 3.13
CA MET A 26 24.90 -6.96 2.39
C MET A 26 23.73 -6.61 3.31
N ARG A 27 23.60 -7.30 4.46
CA ARG A 27 22.59 -6.93 5.48
C ARG A 27 22.81 -5.51 5.97
N LYS A 28 24.05 -5.13 6.26
CA LYS A 28 24.41 -3.77 6.70
C LYS A 28 24.12 -2.72 5.62
N ASP A 29 24.39 -3.02 4.34
CA ASP A 29 24.08 -2.12 3.23
C ASP A 29 22.56 -1.90 3.08
N ILE A 30 21.77 -2.97 3.13
CA ILE A 30 20.30 -2.88 3.08
C ILE A 30 19.77 -2.03 4.23
N GLU A 31 20.30 -2.22 5.44
CA GLU A 31 19.84 -1.47 6.60
C GLU A 31 20.27 0.00 6.56
N ALA A 32 21.51 0.29 6.17
CA ALA A 32 21.99 1.65 6.00
C ALA A 32 21.22 2.39 4.89
N ASN A 33 20.97 1.72 3.75
CA ASN A 33 20.18 2.26 2.67
C ASN A 33 18.72 2.54 3.09
N ARG A 34 18.11 1.63 3.86
CA ARG A 34 16.75 1.82 4.39
C ARG A 34 16.68 3.02 5.35
N ARG A 35 17.68 3.20 6.22
CA ARG A 35 17.74 4.37 7.13
C ARG A 35 17.91 5.67 6.36
N PHE A 36 18.78 5.66 5.36
CA PHE A 36 19.01 6.83 4.50
C PHE A 36 17.74 7.21 3.73
N SER A 37 17.10 6.25 3.04
CA SER A 37 15.89 6.50 2.25
C SER A 37 14.74 7.01 3.12
N ARG A 38 14.45 6.37 4.26
CA ARG A 38 13.39 6.85 5.16
C ARG A 38 13.62 8.28 5.62
N TRP A 39 14.85 8.61 6.02
CA TRP A 39 15.19 9.95 6.45
C TRP A 39 15.07 10.95 5.30
N PHE A 40 15.45 10.55 4.10
CA PHE A 40 15.40 11.39 2.89
C PHE A 40 13.94 11.68 2.51
N ASP A 41 13.11 10.65 2.45
CA ASP A 41 11.68 10.76 2.15
C ASP A 41 10.97 11.64 3.19
N ASP A 42 11.20 11.40 4.49
CA ASP A 42 10.67 12.22 5.60
C ASP A 42 11.07 13.69 5.48
N THR A 43 12.33 13.94 5.05
CA THR A 43 12.81 15.33 4.89
C THR A 43 12.18 16.01 3.69
N LEU A 44 11.94 15.28 2.59
CA LEU A 44 11.26 15.84 1.41
C LEU A 44 9.78 16.07 1.67
N ASP A 45 9.09 15.12 2.31
CA ASP A 45 7.68 15.26 2.67
C ASP A 45 7.48 16.44 3.62
N GLY A 46 8.43 16.63 4.56
CA GLY A 46 8.42 17.73 5.51
C GLY A 46 9.20 18.98 5.07
N ILE A 47 9.45 19.21 3.77
CA ILE A 47 10.30 20.31 3.30
C ILE A 47 9.78 21.70 3.71
N GLY A 48 8.46 21.86 3.79
CA GLY A 48 7.84 23.09 4.29
C GLY A 48 8.27 23.42 5.72
N GLU A 49 8.26 22.41 6.60
CA GLU A 49 8.68 22.57 7.99
C GLU A 49 10.19 22.84 8.10
N VAL A 50 10.99 22.20 7.24
CA VAL A 50 12.44 22.47 7.17
C VAL A 50 12.72 23.93 6.89
N HIS A 51 11.97 24.56 5.98
CA HIS A 51 12.07 25.97 5.67
C HIS A 51 11.51 26.85 6.80
N LEU A 52 10.32 26.53 7.30
CA LEU A 52 9.63 27.31 8.33
C LEU A 52 10.47 27.41 9.62
N TRP A 53 11.08 26.31 10.02
CA TRP A 53 11.89 26.22 11.23
C TRP A 53 13.39 26.46 11.00
N ASN A 54 13.80 26.87 9.78
CA ASN A 54 15.21 27.08 9.40
C ASN A 54 16.13 25.88 9.71
N LEU A 55 15.64 24.65 9.53
CA LEU A 55 16.38 23.42 9.85
C LEU A 55 17.42 23.04 8.77
N GLY A 56 17.62 23.83 7.74
CA GLY A 56 18.46 23.50 6.58
C GLY A 56 19.88 23.08 6.95
N ARG A 57 20.53 23.78 7.90
CA ARG A 57 21.86 23.42 8.38
C ARG A 57 21.87 22.07 9.09
N GLN A 58 20.93 21.83 10.00
CA GLN A 58 20.81 20.59 10.77
C GLN A 58 20.52 19.39 9.86
N ARG A 59 19.60 19.55 8.90
CA ARG A 59 19.28 18.51 7.92
C ARG A 59 20.44 18.21 6.98
N LYS A 60 21.21 19.24 6.55
CA LYS A 60 22.43 19.05 5.75
C LYS A 60 23.51 18.27 6.51
N GLU A 61 23.70 18.55 7.80
CA GLU A 61 24.65 17.81 8.64
C GLU A 61 24.21 16.36 8.84
N ALA A 62 22.90 16.10 9.05
CA ALA A 62 22.34 14.76 9.15
C ALA A 62 22.47 13.99 7.83
N PHE A 63 22.19 14.61 6.69
CA PHE A 63 22.43 14.06 5.37
C PHE A 63 23.87 13.60 5.20
N GLY A 64 24.83 14.49 5.52
CA GLY A 64 26.25 14.17 5.42
C GLY A 64 26.68 13.00 6.32
N ARG A 65 26.10 12.86 7.51
CA ARG A 65 26.38 11.71 8.40
C ARG A 65 25.84 10.40 7.82
N LEU A 66 24.56 10.37 7.45
CA LEU A 66 23.90 9.17 6.92
C LEU A 66 24.49 8.73 5.58
N LEU A 67 24.85 9.69 4.72
CA LEU A 67 25.50 9.40 3.45
C LEU A 67 26.89 8.80 3.68
N ARG A 68 27.71 9.36 4.61
CA ARG A 68 29.03 8.77 4.95
C ARG A 68 28.89 7.37 5.52
N GLU A 69 27.89 7.14 6.38
CA GLU A 69 27.61 5.79 6.92
C GLU A 69 27.31 4.81 5.77
N LEU A 70 26.39 5.16 4.88
CA LEU A 70 26.02 4.35 3.72
C LEU A 70 27.23 4.06 2.81
N LEU A 71 28.02 5.09 2.49
CA LEU A 71 29.19 4.96 1.64
C LEU A 71 30.28 4.09 2.31
N SER A 72 30.51 4.22 3.63
CA SER A 72 31.48 3.41 4.36
C SER A 72 31.11 1.92 4.37
N VAL A 73 29.81 1.60 4.45
CA VAL A 73 29.33 0.21 4.37
C VAL A 73 29.52 -0.35 2.97
N ARG A 74 29.19 0.43 1.93
CA ARG A 74 29.39 0.05 0.53
C ARG A 74 30.88 -0.16 0.19
N GLU A 75 31.73 0.74 0.67
CA GLU A 75 33.19 0.61 0.48
C GLU A 75 33.72 -0.71 1.07
N LYS A 76 33.32 -1.04 2.31
CA LYS A 76 33.69 -2.32 2.94
C LYS A 76 33.16 -3.53 2.17
N GLY A 77 31.93 -3.44 1.65
CA GLY A 77 31.34 -4.46 0.78
C GLY A 77 32.15 -4.64 -0.49
N SER A 78 32.43 -3.56 -1.22
CA SER A 78 33.21 -3.56 -2.46
C SER A 78 34.62 -4.07 -2.25
N MET A 79 35.28 -3.72 -1.14
CA MET A 79 36.62 -4.22 -0.80
C MET A 79 36.56 -5.74 -0.55
N THR A 80 35.56 -6.24 0.15
CA THR A 80 35.36 -7.69 0.36
C THR A 80 35.15 -8.42 -0.97
N ASP A 81 34.40 -7.85 -1.89
CA ASP A 81 34.19 -8.41 -3.22
C ASP A 81 35.46 -8.40 -4.06
N ALA A 82 36.23 -7.31 -4.01
CA ALA A 82 37.52 -7.22 -4.68
C ALA A 82 38.52 -8.27 -4.15
N TRP A 83 38.64 -8.46 -2.84
CA TRP A 83 39.45 -9.51 -2.24
C TRP A 83 39.00 -10.91 -2.65
N ASN A 84 37.68 -11.12 -2.78
CA ASN A 84 37.15 -12.41 -3.24
C ASN A 84 37.57 -12.70 -4.68
N LEU A 85 37.40 -11.73 -5.59
CA LEU A 85 37.84 -11.83 -6.98
C LEU A 85 39.37 -12.07 -7.09
N PHE A 86 40.15 -11.32 -6.34
CA PHE A 86 41.59 -11.48 -6.31
C PHE A 86 41.99 -12.89 -5.84
N THR A 87 41.42 -13.39 -4.76
CA THR A 87 41.68 -14.74 -4.25
C THR A 87 41.28 -15.81 -5.26
N GLU A 88 40.13 -15.65 -5.93
CA GLU A 88 39.70 -16.58 -6.98
C GLU A 88 40.66 -16.60 -8.19
N MET A 89 41.12 -15.42 -8.60
CA MET A 89 42.09 -15.26 -9.67
C MET A 89 43.43 -15.91 -9.33
N VAL A 90 43.97 -15.66 -8.13
CA VAL A 90 45.25 -16.25 -7.65
C VAL A 90 45.14 -17.78 -7.57
N LEU A 91 44.05 -18.31 -7.03
CA LEU A 91 43.84 -19.75 -6.98
C LEU A 91 43.72 -20.36 -8.38
N SER A 92 43.04 -19.71 -9.33
CA SER A 92 42.91 -20.19 -10.70
C SER A 92 44.25 -20.23 -11.43
N TRP A 93 45.00 -19.13 -11.39
CA TRP A 93 46.32 -19.05 -12.01
C TRP A 93 47.31 -19.97 -11.33
N GLY A 94 47.21 -20.15 -10.02
CA GLY A 94 48.06 -21.12 -9.28
C GLY A 94 47.91 -22.54 -9.82
N VAL A 95 46.69 -22.95 -10.17
CA VAL A 95 46.44 -24.26 -10.83
C VAL A 95 47.14 -24.31 -12.17
N ASP A 96 46.99 -23.29 -13.01
CA ASP A 96 47.56 -23.28 -14.34
C ASP A 96 49.09 -23.33 -14.29
N VAL A 97 49.72 -22.57 -13.39
CA VAL A 97 51.20 -22.60 -13.17
C VAL A 97 51.68 -23.99 -12.76
N VAL A 98 50.98 -24.63 -11.81
CA VAL A 98 51.32 -26.00 -11.39
C VAL A 98 51.20 -26.99 -12.56
N LEU A 99 50.18 -26.87 -13.36
CA LEU A 99 49.96 -27.73 -14.53
C LEU A 99 51.03 -27.49 -15.62
N TYR A 100 51.47 -26.26 -15.85
CA TYR A 100 52.57 -25.96 -16.78
C TYR A 100 53.90 -26.54 -16.28
N ILE A 101 54.22 -26.39 -14.99
CA ILE A 101 55.46 -26.91 -14.41
C ILE A 101 55.48 -28.45 -14.47
N LEU A 102 54.44 -29.12 -13.98
CA LEU A 102 54.33 -30.57 -13.99
C LEU A 102 54.26 -31.14 -15.41
N GLY A 103 53.44 -30.49 -16.27
CA GLY A 103 53.32 -30.89 -17.68
C GLY A 103 54.67 -30.77 -18.43
N GLY A 104 55.37 -29.65 -18.25
CA GLY A 104 56.66 -29.43 -18.82
C GLY A 104 57.71 -30.46 -18.36
N ALA A 105 57.75 -30.79 -17.08
CA ALA A 105 58.65 -31.82 -16.54
C ALA A 105 58.36 -33.20 -17.15
N LEU A 106 57.08 -33.56 -17.37
CA LEU A 106 56.71 -34.83 -18.01
C LEU A 106 57.05 -34.86 -19.51
N VAL A 107 56.93 -33.74 -20.19
CA VAL A 107 57.41 -33.64 -21.59
C VAL A 107 58.94 -33.79 -21.69
N CYS A 108 59.69 -33.15 -20.82
CA CYS A 108 61.20 -33.34 -20.79
C CYS A 108 61.61 -34.74 -20.49
N ARG A 109 60.78 -35.53 -19.78
CA ARG A 109 61.04 -36.97 -19.53
C ARG A 109 60.60 -37.86 -20.67
N GLY A 110 59.93 -37.33 -21.67
CA GLY A 110 59.39 -38.13 -22.77
C GLY A 110 58.05 -38.85 -22.47
N ASP A 111 57.47 -38.64 -21.28
CA ASP A 111 56.23 -39.30 -20.84
C ASP A 111 54.99 -38.74 -21.46
N LEU A 112 55.03 -37.43 -21.91
CA LEU A 112 53.90 -36.72 -22.55
C LEU A 112 54.36 -35.91 -23.74
N THR A 113 53.42 -35.65 -24.68
CA THR A 113 53.64 -34.69 -25.79
C THR A 113 53.19 -33.28 -25.37
N VAL A 114 53.75 -32.25 -25.99
CA VAL A 114 53.35 -30.85 -25.76
C VAL A 114 51.85 -30.67 -26.02
N GLY A 115 51.32 -31.30 -27.10
CA GLY A 115 49.91 -31.25 -27.42
C GLY A 115 49.03 -31.86 -26.32
N ALA A 116 49.47 -32.94 -25.67
CA ALA A 116 48.75 -33.53 -24.55
C ALA A 116 48.68 -32.60 -23.32
N VAL A 117 49.73 -31.85 -23.04
CA VAL A 117 49.76 -30.87 -21.93
C VAL A 117 48.78 -29.71 -22.22
N VAL A 118 48.84 -29.15 -23.44
CA VAL A 118 47.92 -28.08 -23.85
C VAL A 118 46.47 -28.54 -23.81
N ALA A 119 46.16 -29.74 -24.33
CA ALA A 119 44.83 -30.33 -24.27
C ALA A 119 44.36 -30.49 -22.81
N PHE A 120 45.22 -30.98 -21.92
CA PHE A 120 44.88 -31.18 -20.50
C PHE A 120 44.60 -29.88 -19.79
N ILE A 121 45.34 -28.80 -20.04
CA ILE A 121 45.12 -27.48 -19.46
C ILE A 121 43.78 -26.91 -19.96
N SER A 122 43.52 -27.03 -21.26
CA SER A 122 42.24 -26.59 -21.83
C SER A 122 41.04 -27.34 -21.23
N TYR A 123 41.15 -28.68 -21.08
CA TYR A 123 40.09 -29.48 -20.46
C TYR A 123 39.94 -29.21 -18.95
N SER A 124 41.03 -28.83 -18.23
CA SER A 124 40.91 -28.48 -16.81
C SER A 124 39.97 -27.31 -16.57
N GLY A 125 39.93 -26.35 -17.50
CA GLY A 125 38.99 -25.22 -17.46
C GLY A 125 37.53 -25.65 -17.54
N TYR A 126 37.22 -26.66 -18.38
CA TYR A 126 35.85 -27.21 -18.46
C TYR A 126 35.40 -27.93 -17.18
N VAL A 127 36.28 -28.30 -16.28
CA VAL A 127 35.97 -28.88 -14.98
C VAL A 127 35.89 -27.79 -13.90
N THR A 128 36.87 -26.90 -13.86
CA THR A 128 36.95 -25.88 -12.79
C THR A 128 35.94 -24.78 -12.92
N GLY A 129 35.52 -24.40 -14.15
CA GLY A 129 34.53 -23.40 -14.43
C GLY A 129 33.12 -23.72 -13.85
N PRO A 130 32.52 -24.86 -14.27
CA PRO A 130 31.20 -25.28 -13.72
C PRO A 130 31.23 -25.50 -12.20
N VAL A 131 32.32 -25.99 -11.60
CA VAL A 131 32.45 -26.13 -10.15
C VAL A 131 32.39 -24.76 -9.47
N ALA A 132 33.08 -23.75 -9.99
CA ALA A 132 33.02 -22.39 -9.49
C ALA A 132 31.61 -21.80 -9.61
N SER A 133 30.92 -22.04 -10.74
CA SER A 133 29.55 -21.61 -10.97
C SER A 133 28.55 -22.24 -9.98
N LEU A 134 28.70 -23.56 -9.69
CA LEU A 134 27.87 -24.25 -8.71
C LEU A 134 28.08 -23.72 -7.28
N ILE A 135 29.33 -23.40 -6.91
CA ILE A 135 29.62 -22.81 -5.60
C ILE A 135 28.97 -21.41 -5.49
N ASN A 136 29.07 -20.60 -6.54
CA ASN A 136 28.50 -19.28 -6.59
C ASN A 136 26.95 -19.31 -6.64
N LEU A 137 26.35 -20.37 -7.19
CA LEU A 137 24.90 -20.54 -7.27
C LEU A 137 24.23 -20.46 -5.89
N LYS A 138 24.83 -21.09 -4.86
CA LYS A 138 24.35 -21.00 -3.48
C LYS A 138 24.26 -19.55 -2.99
N MET A 139 25.19 -18.71 -3.39
CA MET A 139 25.23 -17.29 -3.02
C MET A 139 24.15 -16.50 -3.77
N HIS A 140 23.89 -16.83 -5.04
CA HIS A 140 22.78 -16.23 -5.78
C HIS A 140 21.43 -16.58 -5.16
N PHE A 141 21.24 -17.84 -4.76
CA PHE A 141 20.01 -18.24 -4.04
C PHE A 141 19.88 -17.53 -2.70
N ALA A 142 20.92 -17.44 -1.90
CA ALA A 142 20.88 -16.73 -0.62
C ALA A 142 20.52 -15.23 -0.77
N ARG A 143 20.80 -14.64 -1.92
CA ARG A 143 20.45 -13.25 -2.24
C ARG A 143 19.00 -13.10 -2.69
N ILE A 144 18.48 -14.07 -3.44
CA ILE A 144 17.13 -14.03 -4.03
C ILE A 144 16.08 -14.50 -3.01
N LEU A 145 16.42 -15.49 -2.17
CA LEU A 145 15.50 -16.14 -1.25
C LEU A 145 14.74 -15.16 -0.33
N PRO A 146 15.37 -14.16 0.33
CA PRO A 146 14.66 -13.21 1.17
C PRO A 146 13.64 -12.34 0.42
N SER A 147 13.91 -12.06 -0.86
CA SER A 147 12.96 -11.31 -1.71
C SER A 147 11.82 -12.20 -2.16
N ALA A 148 12.11 -13.46 -2.48
CA ALA A 148 11.11 -14.48 -2.80
C ALA A 148 10.21 -14.77 -1.59
N GLU A 149 10.79 -14.96 -0.39
CA GLU A 149 10.02 -15.16 0.85
C GLU A 149 9.06 -13.99 1.14
N ARG A 150 9.49 -12.75 0.91
CA ARG A 150 8.59 -11.59 1.03
C ARG A 150 7.47 -11.61 0.02
N LEU A 151 7.76 -11.99 -1.22
CA LEU A 151 6.76 -12.11 -2.27
C LEU A 151 5.76 -13.22 -1.93
N PHE A 152 6.25 -14.39 -1.55
CA PHE A 152 5.37 -15.50 -1.14
C PHE A 152 4.57 -15.16 0.12
N SER A 153 5.17 -14.54 1.12
CA SER A 153 4.43 -14.09 2.32
C SER A 153 3.35 -13.06 2.01
N PHE A 154 3.43 -12.36 0.87
CA PHE A 154 2.35 -11.51 0.40
C PHE A 154 1.22 -12.33 -0.27
N PHE A 155 1.57 -13.33 -1.05
CA PHE A 155 0.58 -14.25 -1.67
C PHE A 155 -0.07 -15.21 -0.67
N ASP A 156 0.65 -15.55 0.40
CA ASP A 156 0.13 -16.43 1.47
C ASP A 156 -0.77 -15.68 2.47
N ARG A 157 -1.00 -14.36 2.27
CA ARG A 157 -1.98 -13.65 3.09
C ARG A 157 -3.37 -14.19 2.78
N GLU A 158 -4.12 -14.37 3.85
CA GLU A 158 -5.53 -14.74 3.74
C GLU A 158 -6.24 -13.70 2.87
N GLU A 159 -6.93 -14.19 1.84
CA GLU A 159 -7.82 -13.36 1.04
C GLU A 159 -9.02 -12.96 1.90
N GLU A 160 -9.63 -11.83 1.58
CA GLU A 160 -10.83 -11.39 2.28
C GLU A 160 -11.94 -12.43 2.10
N GLU A 161 -12.51 -12.90 3.21
CA GLU A 161 -13.59 -13.89 3.16
C GLU A 161 -14.77 -13.33 2.37
N SER A 162 -15.15 -14.04 1.31
CA SER A 162 -16.27 -13.70 0.45
C SER A 162 -17.36 -14.77 0.59
N GLY A 163 -18.54 -14.32 1.00
CA GLY A 163 -19.70 -15.22 1.05
C GLY A 163 -20.21 -15.57 -0.35
N VAL A 164 -21.21 -16.44 -0.38
CA VAL A 164 -21.81 -16.96 -1.64
C VAL A 164 -23.28 -16.61 -1.79
N ARG A 165 -23.86 -15.90 -0.82
CA ARG A 165 -25.29 -15.61 -0.81
C ARG A 165 -25.59 -14.38 -1.66
N GLU A 166 -26.39 -14.56 -2.70
CA GLU A 166 -26.79 -13.48 -3.59
C GLU A 166 -27.58 -12.39 -2.84
N LEU A 167 -27.26 -11.14 -3.12
CA LEU A 167 -28.07 -10.00 -2.68
C LEU A 167 -29.40 -9.97 -3.43
N ARG A 168 -30.45 -9.47 -2.78
CA ARG A 168 -31.74 -9.23 -3.46
C ARG A 168 -31.55 -8.29 -4.64
N LYS A 169 -31.83 -8.79 -5.85
CA LYS A 169 -31.86 -7.97 -7.07
C LYS A 169 -33.08 -7.04 -7.03
N GLY A 170 -32.91 -5.78 -6.61
CA GLY A 170 -34.04 -4.88 -6.55
C GLY A 170 -33.70 -3.39 -6.49
N GLY A 171 -32.42 -3.01 -6.48
CA GLY A 171 -32.01 -1.60 -6.48
C GLY A 171 -32.36 -0.80 -5.21
N CYS A 172 -33.06 -1.41 -4.26
CA CYS A 172 -33.39 -0.76 -2.98
C CYS A 172 -32.31 -1.03 -1.93
N ALA A 173 -32.11 -0.09 -1.02
CA ALA A 173 -31.24 -0.29 0.13
C ALA A 173 -31.78 -1.45 1.00
N PRO A 174 -30.92 -2.30 1.55
CA PRO A 174 -31.35 -3.29 2.55
C PRO A 174 -31.59 -2.61 3.91
N VAL A 175 -32.31 -3.30 4.78
CA VAL A 175 -32.35 -2.97 6.21
C VAL A 175 -30.99 -3.28 6.81
N LEU A 176 -30.28 -2.28 7.30
CA LEU A 176 -28.96 -2.44 7.92
C LEU A 176 -29.10 -2.50 9.44
N SER A 177 -28.56 -3.54 10.08
CA SER A 177 -28.68 -3.69 11.53
C SER A 177 -27.33 -4.00 12.16
N PHE A 178 -27.07 -3.35 13.30
CA PHE A 178 -26.00 -3.65 14.24
C PHE A 178 -26.61 -4.24 15.50
N ASP A 179 -26.17 -5.40 15.93
CA ASP A 179 -26.65 -6.03 17.15
C ASP A 179 -25.47 -6.34 18.09
N GLY A 180 -25.39 -5.58 19.18
CA GLY A 180 -24.39 -5.74 20.21
C GLY A 180 -22.95 -5.62 19.74
N VAL A 181 -22.70 -4.85 18.66
CA VAL A 181 -21.39 -4.78 17.98
C VAL A 181 -20.30 -4.21 18.88
N ARG A 182 -19.23 -4.97 19.03
CA ARG A 182 -18.02 -4.61 19.79
C ARG A 182 -16.82 -4.63 18.85
N PHE A 183 -15.93 -3.65 19.03
CA PHE A 183 -14.75 -3.56 18.16
C PHE A 183 -13.57 -2.87 18.84
N SER A 184 -12.36 -3.38 18.55
CA SER A 184 -11.07 -2.77 18.89
C SER A 184 -10.08 -2.90 17.72
N TYR A 185 -9.23 -1.91 17.50
CA TYR A 185 -8.13 -2.00 16.54
C TYR A 185 -6.96 -2.77 17.18
N GLY A 186 -6.77 -4.03 16.75
CA GLY A 186 -5.75 -4.91 17.31
C GLY A 186 -5.92 -5.12 18.82
N GLU A 187 -4.83 -5.11 19.58
CA GLU A 187 -4.82 -5.26 21.04
C GLU A 187 -5.16 -3.96 21.81
N SER A 188 -5.62 -2.94 21.09
CA SER A 188 -5.92 -1.63 21.67
C SER A 188 -7.23 -1.63 22.47
N ARG A 189 -7.49 -0.49 23.16
CA ARG A 189 -8.76 -0.29 23.89
C ARG A 189 -9.96 -0.42 22.95
N GLU A 190 -11.01 -1.06 23.45
CA GLU A 190 -12.29 -1.22 22.77
C GLU A 190 -12.89 0.13 22.37
N VAL A 191 -13.14 0.30 21.05
CA VAL A 191 -13.67 1.53 20.44
C VAL A 191 -15.19 1.52 20.44
N LEU A 192 -15.82 0.39 20.08
CA LEU A 192 -17.27 0.19 20.15
C LEU A 192 -17.59 -0.87 21.20
N LYS A 193 -18.57 -0.58 22.08
CA LYS A 193 -18.87 -1.35 23.29
C LYS A 193 -20.32 -1.81 23.31
N GLY A 194 -20.68 -2.70 22.37
CA GLY A 194 -22.03 -3.24 22.30
C GLY A 194 -23.00 -2.22 21.69
N VAL A 195 -22.70 -1.77 20.48
CA VAL A 195 -23.54 -0.81 19.73
C VAL A 195 -24.63 -1.57 19.01
N SER A 196 -25.89 -1.13 19.20
CA SER A 196 -27.07 -1.70 18.53
C SER A 196 -27.93 -0.59 17.96
N PHE A 197 -28.27 -0.73 16.68
CA PHE A 197 -29.20 0.13 15.95
C PHE A 197 -29.65 -0.52 14.64
N GLN A 198 -30.72 -0.03 14.08
CA GLN A 198 -31.24 -0.46 12.79
C GLN A 198 -31.55 0.75 11.92
N ILE A 199 -31.29 0.64 10.62
CA ILE A 199 -31.53 1.69 9.62
C ILE A 199 -32.44 1.09 8.56
N MET A 200 -33.53 1.79 8.30
CA MET A 200 -34.51 1.37 7.31
C MET A 200 -34.16 1.88 5.92
N PRO A 201 -34.61 1.21 4.84
CA PRO A 201 -34.46 1.70 3.48
C PRO A 201 -35.05 3.12 3.30
N GLY A 202 -34.25 4.01 2.69
CA GLY A 202 -34.63 5.41 2.47
C GLY A 202 -34.48 6.35 3.66
N GLU A 203 -34.07 5.81 4.83
CA GLU A 203 -33.86 6.59 6.05
C GLU A 203 -32.58 7.43 5.97
N LYS A 204 -32.65 8.69 6.41
CA LYS A 204 -31.49 9.59 6.55
C LYS A 204 -31.08 9.67 8.02
N VAL A 205 -29.90 9.17 8.34
CA VAL A 205 -29.41 9.02 9.71
C VAL A 205 -28.10 9.76 9.90
N ALA A 206 -28.01 10.56 10.96
CA ALA A 206 -26.81 11.27 11.31
C ALA A 206 -26.13 10.68 12.56
N PHE A 207 -24.81 10.53 12.51
CA PHE A 207 -23.97 10.15 13.64
C PHE A 207 -23.15 11.35 14.10
N ILE A 208 -23.36 11.76 15.35
CA ILE A 208 -22.66 12.88 15.98
C ILE A 208 -21.86 12.38 17.20
N GLY A 209 -20.88 13.16 17.63
CA GLY A 209 -20.06 12.83 18.80
C GLY A 209 -18.65 13.40 18.69
N LYS A 210 -17.89 13.33 19.77
CA LYS A 210 -16.51 13.84 19.82
C LYS A 210 -15.57 13.10 18.87
N ASN A 211 -14.46 13.76 18.45
CA ASN A 211 -13.41 13.09 17.68
C ASN A 211 -12.87 11.88 18.46
N GLY A 212 -12.62 10.77 17.75
CA GLY A 212 -12.18 9.52 18.35
C GLY A 212 -13.26 8.73 19.10
N SER A 213 -14.55 9.11 19.01
CA SER A 213 -15.63 8.35 19.66
C SER A 213 -15.97 7.02 18.97
N GLY A 214 -15.50 6.81 17.73
CA GLY A 214 -15.74 5.60 16.94
C GLY A 214 -16.72 5.75 15.77
N LYS A 215 -17.09 6.98 15.38
CA LYS A 215 -18.03 7.23 14.28
C LYS A 215 -17.59 6.62 12.95
N SER A 216 -16.40 6.96 12.48
CA SER A 216 -15.83 6.39 11.24
C SER A 216 -15.57 4.89 11.35
N THR A 217 -15.42 4.36 12.58
CA THR A 217 -15.33 2.92 12.82
C THR A 217 -16.63 2.21 12.47
N ILE A 218 -17.82 2.83 12.70
CA ILE A 218 -19.11 2.28 12.27
C ILE A 218 -19.14 2.13 10.76
N PHE A 219 -18.68 3.12 10.00
CA PHE A 219 -18.61 3.04 8.54
C PHE A 219 -17.60 1.98 8.06
N ASN A 220 -16.44 1.90 8.68
CA ASN A 220 -15.43 0.90 8.35
C ASN A 220 -15.94 -0.53 8.57
N LEU A 221 -16.68 -0.78 9.64
CA LEU A 221 -17.31 -2.07 9.91
C LEU A 221 -18.46 -2.34 8.94
N LEU A 222 -19.27 -1.35 8.63
CA LEU A 222 -20.36 -1.46 7.67
C LEU A 222 -19.84 -1.79 6.26
N LEU A 223 -18.69 -1.22 5.86
CA LEU A 223 -18.02 -1.52 4.59
C LEU A 223 -17.20 -2.83 4.61
N ARG A 224 -17.19 -3.54 5.73
CA ARG A 224 -16.38 -4.75 5.92
C ARG A 224 -14.88 -4.51 5.67
N PHE A 225 -14.36 -3.34 6.04
CA PHE A 225 -12.91 -3.12 6.09
C PHE A 225 -12.30 -3.74 7.34
N TYR A 226 -13.12 -3.98 8.35
CA TYR A 226 -12.81 -4.70 9.57
C TYR A 226 -13.97 -5.57 9.97
N GLU A 227 -13.70 -6.64 10.72
CA GLU A 227 -14.70 -7.50 11.32
C GLU A 227 -14.93 -7.12 12.79
N PRO A 228 -16.17 -7.19 13.30
CA PRO A 228 -16.46 -6.93 14.70
C PRO A 228 -15.84 -8.03 15.59
N CYS A 229 -15.30 -7.62 16.76
CA CYS A 229 -14.80 -8.56 17.77
C CYS A 229 -15.94 -9.27 18.53
N GLY A 230 -17.19 -8.82 18.39
CA GLY A 230 -18.38 -9.40 18.98
C GLY A 230 -19.63 -8.68 18.50
N GLY A 231 -20.77 -9.34 18.65
CA GLY A 231 -22.02 -8.90 18.04
C GLY A 231 -22.06 -9.25 16.55
N GLU A 232 -23.07 -8.76 15.84
CA GLU A 232 -23.29 -9.07 14.43
C GLU A 232 -23.78 -7.85 13.64
N ILE A 233 -23.39 -7.77 12.37
CA ILE A 233 -23.89 -6.77 11.41
C ILE A 233 -24.66 -7.55 10.35
N THR A 234 -25.89 -7.12 10.08
CA THR A 234 -26.76 -7.78 9.10
C THR A 234 -27.31 -6.81 8.07
N ALA A 235 -27.58 -7.34 6.87
CA ALA A 235 -28.33 -6.69 5.82
C ALA A 235 -29.56 -7.55 5.50
N ASP A 236 -30.76 -7.00 5.65
CA ASP A 236 -32.05 -7.74 5.58
C ASP A 236 -32.08 -8.99 6.50
N GLY A 237 -31.47 -8.89 7.70
CA GLY A 237 -31.38 -9.98 8.67
C GLY A 237 -30.37 -11.07 8.34
N ILE A 238 -29.58 -10.91 7.28
CA ILE A 238 -28.52 -11.82 6.86
C ILE A 238 -27.18 -11.24 7.28
N PRO A 239 -26.29 -12.01 7.95
CA PRO A 239 -24.94 -11.57 8.29
C PRO A 239 -24.20 -11.06 7.05
N VAL A 240 -23.60 -9.87 7.13
CA VAL A 240 -22.96 -9.24 5.97
C VAL A 240 -21.79 -10.06 5.41
N ARG A 241 -21.16 -10.90 6.23
CA ARG A 241 -20.09 -11.83 5.83
C ARG A 241 -20.56 -12.93 4.86
N GLU A 242 -21.87 -13.22 4.81
CA GLU A 242 -22.43 -14.25 3.92
C GLU A 242 -22.56 -13.76 2.47
N PHE A 243 -22.46 -12.45 2.22
CA PHE A 243 -22.53 -11.89 0.87
C PHE A 243 -21.17 -11.84 0.19
N PRO A 244 -21.12 -11.96 -1.17
CA PRO A 244 -19.93 -11.61 -1.94
C PRO A 244 -19.51 -10.16 -1.65
N VAL A 245 -18.22 -9.96 -1.36
CA VAL A 245 -17.70 -8.66 -0.91
C VAL A 245 -17.96 -7.55 -1.93
N ASP A 246 -17.72 -7.84 -3.22
CA ASP A 246 -17.89 -6.87 -4.30
C ASP A 246 -19.35 -6.46 -4.49
N GLU A 247 -20.27 -7.42 -4.42
CA GLU A 247 -21.72 -7.15 -4.51
C GLU A 247 -22.18 -6.34 -3.31
N TYR A 248 -21.76 -6.71 -2.10
CA TYR A 248 -22.11 -6.00 -0.88
C TYR A 248 -21.57 -4.57 -0.87
N ARG A 249 -20.30 -4.35 -1.22
CA ARG A 249 -19.72 -3.01 -1.35
C ARG A 249 -20.31 -2.21 -2.51
N GLY A 250 -20.87 -2.89 -3.49
CA GLY A 250 -21.65 -2.29 -4.56
C GLY A 250 -22.87 -1.51 -4.06
N LEU A 251 -23.43 -1.88 -2.91
CA LEU A 251 -24.55 -1.19 -2.28
C LEU A 251 -24.21 0.21 -1.75
N PHE A 252 -22.94 0.55 -1.62
CA PHE A 252 -22.53 1.78 -0.94
C PHE A 252 -21.83 2.75 -1.87
N SER A 253 -22.20 4.03 -1.83
CA SER A 253 -21.40 5.16 -2.27
C SER A 253 -20.79 5.84 -1.04
N VAL A 254 -19.52 6.25 -1.11
CA VAL A 254 -18.80 6.82 0.02
C VAL A 254 -18.19 8.16 -0.35
N VAL A 255 -18.43 9.17 0.47
CA VAL A 255 -17.73 10.46 0.46
C VAL A 255 -16.94 10.53 1.77
N SER A 256 -15.64 10.33 1.71
CA SER A 256 -14.76 10.35 2.88
C SER A 256 -14.33 11.78 3.23
N GLN A 257 -13.86 11.97 4.46
CA GLN A 257 -13.34 13.24 4.97
C GLN A 257 -12.14 13.76 4.14
N ASP A 258 -11.23 12.87 3.75
CA ASP A 258 -10.10 13.16 2.86
C ASP A 258 -10.20 12.24 1.62
N PRO A 259 -10.86 12.67 0.54
CA PRO A 259 -11.09 11.84 -0.62
C PRO A 259 -9.79 11.54 -1.35
N TYR A 260 -9.50 10.28 -1.56
CA TYR A 260 -8.37 9.86 -2.37
C TYR A 260 -8.68 10.06 -3.86
N LEU A 261 -7.80 10.78 -4.55
CA LEU A 261 -7.84 10.92 -6.00
C LEU A 261 -6.65 10.18 -6.62
N PHE A 262 -6.94 9.35 -7.61
CA PHE A 262 -5.93 8.64 -8.38
C PHE A 262 -5.20 9.61 -9.29
N MET A 263 -3.98 9.24 -9.69
CA MET A 263 -3.18 9.99 -10.66
C MET A 263 -3.77 9.82 -12.07
N ASP A 264 -4.91 10.41 -12.29
CA ASP A 264 -5.71 10.34 -13.52
C ASP A 264 -6.35 11.71 -13.79
N SER A 265 -7.11 11.82 -14.86
CA SER A 265 -7.92 12.98 -15.19
C SER A 265 -9.06 13.19 -14.16
N ILE A 266 -9.66 14.36 -14.19
CA ILE A 266 -10.85 14.66 -13.38
C ILE A 266 -11.96 13.67 -13.70
N ILE A 267 -12.27 13.45 -14.99
CA ILE A 267 -13.31 12.52 -15.42
C ILE A 267 -13.00 11.08 -15.02
N GLY A 268 -11.74 10.62 -15.13
CA GLY A 268 -11.31 9.29 -14.69
C GLY A 268 -11.44 9.12 -13.17
N ASN A 269 -11.31 10.19 -12.41
CA ASN A 269 -11.57 10.19 -10.98
C ASN A 269 -13.05 10.21 -10.60
N VAL A 270 -13.95 10.64 -11.46
CA VAL A 270 -15.40 10.61 -11.22
C VAL A 270 -15.96 9.23 -11.55
N ASP A 271 -15.67 8.70 -12.74
CA ASP A 271 -16.06 7.34 -13.10
C ASP A 271 -14.87 6.38 -13.01
N LEU A 272 -14.64 5.82 -11.84
CA LEU A 272 -13.57 4.82 -11.59
C LEU A 272 -13.84 3.48 -12.29
N SER A 273 -15.08 3.23 -12.72
CA SER A 273 -15.46 1.99 -13.41
C SER A 273 -15.23 2.05 -14.92
N GLY A 274 -15.22 3.23 -15.50
CA GLY A 274 -15.18 3.46 -16.95
C GLY A 274 -16.43 2.97 -17.68
N MET A 275 -17.54 2.74 -16.97
CA MET A 275 -18.78 2.14 -17.51
C MET A 275 -19.93 3.12 -17.66
N ARG A 276 -19.77 4.36 -17.17
CA ARG A 276 -20.84 5.35 -17.15
C ARG A 276 -20.88 6.16 -18.42
N SER A 277 -22.10 6.55 -18.83
CA SER A 277 -22.25 7.42 -19.98
C SER A 277 -21.71 8.82 -19.69
N ARG A 278 -21.35 9.52 -20.74
CA ARG A 278 -20.86 10.90 -20.63
C ARG A 278 -21.91 11.81 -19.99
N GLU A 279 -23.20 11.60 -20.34
CA GLU A 279 -24.33 12.38 -19.83
C GLU A 279 -24.51 12.17 -18.33
N GLU A 280 -24.32 10.94 -17.82
CA GLU A 280 -24.37 10.65 -16.37
C GLU A 280 -23.25 11.36 -15.63
N ILE A 281 -22.05 11.35 -16.17
CA ILE A 281 -20.89 12.01 -15.57
C ILE A 281 -21.07 13.53 -15.57
N GLU A 282 -21.45 14.13 -16.70
CA GLU A 282 -21.69 15.58 -16.80
C GLU A 282 -22.79 16.03 -15.81
N ARG A 283 -23.88 15.26 -15.71
CA ARG A 283 -24.93 15.51 -14.74
C ARG A 283 -24.40 15.51 -13.30
N ALA A 284 -23.63 14.49 -12.94
CA ALA A 284 -23.07 14.40 -11.59
C ALA A 284 -22.07 15.52 -11.30
N LEU A 285 -21.27 15.95 -12.29
CA LEU A 285 -20.39 17.10 -12.15
C LEU A 285 -21.15 18.42 -11.92
N VAL A 286 -22.28 18.60 -12.59
CA VAL A 286 -23.15 19.75 -12.35
C VAL A 286 -23.80 19.66 -10.97
N GLN A 287 -24.42 18.53 -10.64
CA GLN A 287 -25.10 18.28 -9.37
C GLN A 287 -24.17 18.36 -8.15
N SER A 288 -22.88 18.00 -8.28
CA SER A 288 -21.89 18.15 -7.20
C SER A 288 -21.30 19.56 -7.09
N GLY A 289 -21.62 20.45 -8.02
CA GLY A 289 -21.00 21.77 -8.14
C GLY A 289 -19.52 21.72 -8.60
N ALA A 290 -19.05 20.58 -9.11
CA ALA A 290 -17.69 20.45 -9.64
C ALA A 290 -17.53 21.16 -10.98
N ALA A 291 -18.57 21.21 -11.81
CA ALA A 291 -18.55 21.88 -13.12
C ALA A 291 -18.11 23.37 -13.01
N GLY A 292 -18.44 24.04 -11.91
CA GLY A 292 -18.11 25.45 -11.70
C GLY A 292 -16.61 25.76 -11.64
N TYR A 293 -15.76 24.83 -11.26
CA TYR A 293 -14.30 25.04 -11.24
C TYR A 293 -13.58 24.32 -12.38
N ILE A 294 -14.14 23.26 -12.95
CA ILE A 294 -13.54 22.47 -14.04
C ILE A 294 -13.27 23.36 -15.25
N GLY A 295 -14.20 24.28 -15.57
CA GLY A 295 -14.02 25.24 -16.66
C GLY A 295 -12.86 26.23 -16.51
N LYS A 296 -12.23 26.31 -15.32
CA LYS A 296 -11.04 27.13 -15.08
C LYS A 296 -9.75 26.45 -15.56
N PHE A 297 -9.77 25.16 -15.78
CA PHE A 297 -8.60 24.41 -16.26
C PHE A 297 -8.56 24.40 -17.79
N PRO A 298 -7.37 24.58 -18.41
CA PRO A 298 -7.23 24.59 -19.87
C PRO A 298 -7.72 23.32 -20.57
N GLU A 299 -7.55 22.16 -19.92
CA GLU A 299 -7.96 20.85 -20.43
C GLU A 299 -9.35 20.41 -19.91
N GLY A 300 -10.04 21.28 -19.18
CA GLY A 300 -11.34 20.99 -18.59
C GLY A 300 -11.35 19.71 -17.76
N GLU A 301 -12.28 18.83 -18.06
CA GLU A 301 -12.44 17.53 -17.36
C GLU A 301 -11.33 16.51 -17.60
N LEU A 302 -10.51 16.70 -18.68
CA LEU A 302 -9.34 15.87 -18.97
C LEU A 302 -8.10 16.29 -18.19
N THR A 303 -8.18 17.36 -17.40
CA THR A 303 -7.08 17.83 -16.56
C THR A 303 -6.60 16.75 -15.60
N GLN A 304 -5.30 16.46 -15.65
CA GLN A 304 -4.67 15.51 -14.72
C GLN A 304 -4.62 16.07 -13.31
N THR A 305 -5.19 15.33 -12.34
CA THR A 305 -5.30 15.78 -10.94
C THR A 305 -3.96 15.79 -10.21
N GLY A 306 -2.95 15.08 -10.73
CA GLY A 306 -1.65 14.91 -10.08
C GLY A 306 -1.68 13.90 -8.92
N ASN A 307 -0.55 13.73 -8.26
CA ASN A 307 -0.44 12.79 -7.14
C ASN A 307 -1.41 13.21 -6.02
N ARG A 308 -2.33 12.29 -5.64
CA ARG A 308 -3.38 12.53 -4.63
C ARG A 308 -4.17 13.83 -4.86
N GLY A 309 -4.34 14.24 -6.11
CA GLY A 309 -5.08 15.45 -6.44
C GLY A 309 -4.41 16.75 -5.98
N MET A 310 -3.08 16.84 -5.99
CA MET A 310 -2.34 18.03 -5.52
C MET A 310 -2.69 19.33 -6.25
N LYS A 311 -3.25 19.23 -7.47
CA LYS A 311 -3.66 20.40 -8.25
C LYS A 311 -5.01 20.98 -7.82
N LEU A 312 -5.72 20.30 -6.93
CA LEU A 312 -7.06 20.66 -6.48
C LEU A 312 -7.05 21.10 -5.01
N SER A 313 -7.83 22.09 -4.69
CA SER A 313 -8.12 22.48 -3.31
C SER A 313 -8.92 21.39 -2.56
N GLY A 314 -8.95 21.43 -1.23
CA GLY A 314 -9.72 20.50 -0.42
C GLY A 314 -11.21 20.47 -0.81
N GLY A 315 -11.84 21.62 -0.98
CA GLY A 315 -13.23 21.72 -1.40
C GLY A 315 -13.50 21.19 -2.82
N GLU A 316 -12.55 21.37 -3.76
CA GLU A 316 -12.66 20.82 -5.10
C GLU A 316 -12.57 19.29 -5.09
N LYS A 317 -11.68 18.71 -4.27
CA LYS A 317 -11.60 17.25 -4.07
C LYS A 317 -12.89 16.69 -3.48
N GLN A 318 -13.49 17.38 -2.51
CA GLN A 318 -14.76 16.97 -1.93
C GLN A 318 -15.90 16.99 -2.96
N LYS A 319 -15.99 18.03 -3.80
CA LYS A 319 -16.98 18.10 -4.88
C LYS A 319 -16.81 16.95 -5.87
N LEU A 320 -15.57 16.55 -6.19
CA LEU A 320 -15.33 15.36 -7.02
C LEU A 320 -15.75 14.06 -6.32
N ALA A 321 -15.53 13.94 -5.02
CA ALA A 321 -15.99 12.77 -4.26
C ALA A 321 -17.52 12.67 -4.23
N VAL A 322 -18.22 13.80 -4.11
CA VAL A 322 -19.68 13.84 -4.24
C VAL A 322 -20.13 13.45 -5.66
N ALA A 323 -19.46 13.97 -6.72
CA ALA A 323 -19.74 13.57 -8.10
C ALA A 323 -19.56 12.05 -8.29
N ARG A 324 -18.48 11.49 -7.75
CA ARG A 324 -18.21 10.05 -7.75
C ARG A 324 -19.32 9.25 -7.07
N ALA A 325 -19.81 9.72 -5.92
CA ALA A 325 -20.92 9.08 -5.21
C ALA A 325 -22.22 9.12 -6.00
N LEU A 326 -22.51 10.24 -6.68
CA LEU A 326 -23.68 10.39 -7.54
C LEU A 326 -23.60 9.48 -8.79
N VAL A 327 -22.44 9.43 -9.45
CA VAL A 327 -22.23 8.58 -10.63
C VAL A 327 -22.34 7.09 -10.28
N LYS A 328 -21.82 6.67 -9.11
CA LYS A 328 -21.95 5.27 -8.65
C LYS A 328 -23.39 4.87 -8.47
N ASP A 329 -24.25 5.80 -8.09
CA ASP A 329 -25.70 5.65 -7.94
C ASP A 329 -26.12 4.48 -7.02
N ALA A 330 -25.34 4.25 -5.95
CA ALA A 330 -25.62 3.19 -4.98
C ALA A 330 -26.85 3.53 -4.11
N PRO A 331 -27.60 2.50 -3.63
CA PRO A 331 -28.79 2.70 -2.81
C PRO A 331 -28.50 3.22 -1.39
N VAL A 332 -27.27 3.04 -0.90
CA VAL A 332 -26.81 3.56 0.41
C VAL A 332 -25.67 4.53 0.21
N VAL A 333 -25.77 5.72 0.80
CA VAL A 333 -24.73 6.77 0.72
C VAL A 333 -24.14 7.01 2.10
N LEU A 334 -22.81 6.89 2.21
CA LEU A 334 -22.06 7.17 3.43
C LEU A 334 -21.29 8.49 3.27
N LEU A 335 -21.51 9.44 4.18
CA LEU A 335 -20.89 10.75 4.18
C LEU A 335 -20.07 10.92 5.47
N ASP A 336 -18.75 10.81 5.41
CA ASP A 336 -17.87 10.97 6.57
C ASP A 336 -17.25 12.37 6.55
N GLU A 337 -17.81 13.29 7.35
CA GLU A 337 -17.41 14.70 7.44
C GLU A 337 -17.24 15.35 6.05
N ALA A 338 -18.16 15.05 5.14
CA ALA A 338 -18.07 15.41 3.72
C ALA A 338 -18.03 16.92 3.44
N SER A 339 -18.32 17.76 4.42
CA SER A 339 -18.24 19.24 4.34
C SER A 339 -16.95 19.80 4.96
N SER A 340 -16.04 18.97 5.44
CA SER A 340 -14.79 19.47 5.99
C SER A 340 -13.98 20.19 4.92
N GLY A 341 -13.77 21.49 5.07
CA GLY A 341 -13.09 22.33 4.07
C GLY A 341 -14.02 23.03 3.07
N TYR A 342 -15.33 22.92 3.22
CA TYR A 342 -16.29 23.72 2.48
C TYR A 342 -16.45 25.12 3.13
N ASP A 343 -16.69 26.12 2.27
CA ASP A 343 -17.25 27.38 2.73
C ASP A 343 -18.75 27.22 3.06
N VAL A 344 -19.34 28.21 3.71
CA VAL A 344 -20.75 28.18 4.14
C VAL A 344 -21.74 27.93 2.97
N GLU A 345 -21.40 28.41 1.79
CA GLU A 345 -22.24 28.27 0.60
C GLU A 345 -22.18 26.84 0.03
N SER A 346 -20.96 26.28 -0.06
CA SER A 346 -20.75 24.88 -0.49
C SER A 346 -21.35 23.88 0.51
N ASP A 347 -21.33 24.21 1.80
CA ASP A 347 -21.92 23.37 2.84
C ASP A 347 -23.46 23.31 2.71
N LYS A 348 -24.12 24.47 2.51
CA LYS A 348 -25.53 24.53 2.21
C LYS A 348 -25.90 23.78 0.92
N TYR A 349 -25.01 23.87 -0.07
CA TYR A 349 -25.21 23.16 -1.33
C TYR A 349 -25.13 21.64 -1.16
N LEU A 350 -24.18 21.14 -0.38
CA LEU A 350 -24.09 19.71 -0.03
C LEU A 350 -25.36 19.25 0.71
N HIS A 351 -25.84 20.04 1.65
CA HIS A 351 -27.10 19.75 2.36
C HIS A 351 -28.28 19.66 1.38
N HIS A 352 -28.34 20.56 0.40
CA HIS A 352 -29.39 20.52 -0.65
C HIS A 352 -29.27 19.22 -1.48
N ILE A 353 -28.07 18.79 -1.85
CA ILE A 353 -27.85 17.51 -2.56
C ILE A 353 -28.40 16.34 -1.74
N ILE A 354 -28.04 16.27 -0.44
CA ILE A 354 -28.48 15.21 0.47
C ILE A 354 -30.00 15.15 0.59
N THR A 355 -30.64 16.29 0.68
CA THR A 355 -32.08 16.35 0.90
C THR A 355 -32.93 16.13 -0.36
N HIS A 356 -32.44 16.56 -1.54
CA HIS A 356 -33.21 16.56 -2.78
C HIS A 356 -32.70 15.57 -3.84
N GLU A 357 -31.37 15.56 -4.09
CA GLU A 357 -30.83 14.71 -5.14
C GLU A 357 -30.62 13.23 -4.68
N MET A 358 -30.59 13.01 -3.36
CA MET A 358 -30.51 11.68 -2.76
C MET A 358 -31.84 11.22 -2.19
N GLU A 359 -32.96 11.72 -2.74
CA GLU A 359 -34.30 11.29 -2.34
C GLU A 359 -34.49 9.80 -2.63
N GLY A 360 -35.11 9.07 -1.68
CA GLY A 360 -35.31 7.63 -1.77
C GLY A 360 -34.08 6.76 -1.47
N LYS A 361 -32.86 7.34 -1.32
CA LYS A 361 -31.67 6.64 -0.89
C LYS A 361 -31.54 6.63 0.63
N THR A 362 -30.93 5.57 1.16
CA THR A 362 -30.52 5.54 2.56
C THR A 362 -29.25 6.35 2.72
N VAL A 363 -29.25 7.36 3.59
CA VAL A 363 -28.09 8.23 3.81
C VAL A 363 -27.64 8.14 5.25
N LEU A 364 -26.36 7.79 5.45
CA LEU A 364 -25.69 7.82 6.74
C LEU A 364 -24.65 8.92 6.71
N MET A 365 -24.74 9.89 7.61
CA MET A 365 -23.80 11.00 7.68
C MET A 365 -23.11 11.09 9.04
N ILE A 366 -21.81 11.25 9.03
CA ILE A 366 -21.03 11.65 10.19
C ILE A 366 -20.77 13.15 10.07
N THR A 367 -21.18 13.92 11.07
CA THR A 367 -20.94 15.37 11.09
C THR A 367 -20.70 15.91 12.50
N HIS A 368 -20.05 17.05 12.57
CA HIS A 368 -19.93 17.89 13.78
C HIS A 368 -20.80 19.15 13.69
N HIS A 369 -21.45 19.39 12.56
CA HIS A 369 -22.24 20.59 12.28
C HIS A 369 -23.73 20.36 12.51
N TYR A 370 -24.25 20.89 13.61
CA TYR A 370 -25.68 20.72 13.99
C TYR A 370 -26.67 21.29 12.99
N HIS A 371 -26.27 22.30 12.22
CA HIS A 371 -27.16 22.88 11.19
C HIS A 371 -27.37 21.95 9.98
N GLN A 372 -26.54 20.92 9.82
CA GLN A 372 -26.70 19.91 8.78
C GLN A 372 -27.71 18.81 9.17
N LEU A 373 -28.22 18.82 10.38
CA LEU A 373 -29.11 17.77 10.89
C LEU A 373 -30.57 17.99 10.47
N GLU A 374 -30.88 19.16 9.88
CA GLU A 374 -32.19 19.41 9.33
C GLU A 374 -32.52 18.47 8.16
N GLY A 375 -33.69 17.84 8.19
CA GLY A 375 -34.11 16.86 7.17
C GLY A 375 -33.52 15.44 7.36
N PHE A 376 -32.87 15.18 8.46
CA PHE A 376 -32.51 13.81 8.88
C PHE A 376 -33.62 13.22 9.76
N ASP A 377 -33.92 11.92 9.54
CA ASP A 377 -35.00 11.23 10.26
C ASP A 377 -34.60 10.90 11.69
N ARG A 378 -33.31 10.50 11.89
CA ARG A 378 -32.77 10.10 13.20
C ARG A 378 -31.36 10.60 13.42
N ILE A 379 -31.04 10.90 14.67
CA ILE A 379 -29.72 11.36 15.09
C ILE A 379 -29.21 10.44 16.19
N PHE A 380 -28.02 9.88 15.96
CA PHE A 380 -27.32 9.06 16.94
C PHE A 380 -26.13 9.80 17.54
N TYR A 381 -26.06 9.85 18.87
CA TYR A 381 -24.93 10.39 19.60
C TYR A 381 -24.02 9.28 20.09
N LEU A 382 -22.78 9.27 19.59
CA LEU A 382 -21.76 8.31 19.99
C LEU A 382 -20.81 8.91 21.04
N LYS A 383 -20.80 8.31 22.24
CA LYS A 383 -19.95 8.71 23.35
C LYS A 383 -19.31 7.49 24.03
N ASP A 384 -18.00 7.54 24.20
CA ASP A 384 -17.21 6.50 24.89
C ASP A 384 -17.47 5.06 24.39
N GLY A 385 -17.72 4.93 23.07
CA GLY A 385 -18.01 3.66 22.39
C GLY A 385 -19.45 3.15 22.55
N LYS A 386 -20.34 3.95 23.10
CA LYS A 386 -21.77 3.63 23.25
C LYS A 386 -22.62 4.58 22.44
N LEU A 387 -23.63 4.05 21.76
CA LEU A 387 -24.58 4.79 20.95
C LEU A 387 -25.84 5.11 21.75
N ARG A 388 -26.37 6.31 21.58
CA ARG A 388 -27.68 6.73 22.09
C ARG A 388 -28.41 7.47 20.99
N GLU A 389 -29.68 7.18 20.81
CA GLU A 389 -30.54 7.96 19.93
C GLU A 389 -30.89 9.27 20.62
N GLN A 390 -30.77 10.37 19.91
CA GLN A 390 -31.17 11.69 20.41
C GLN A 390 -32.60 11.98 19.90
N GLU A 391 -33.54 12.16 20.82
CA GLU A 391 -34.88 12.65 20.47
C GLU A 391 -34.73 14.04 19.85
N GLN A 392 -35.30 14.24 18.68
CA GLN A 392 -35.45 15.58 18.10
C GLN A 392 -36.52 16.32 18.89
N GLU A 393 -36.12 17.32 19.66
CA GLU A 393 -37.10 18.29 20.14
C GLU A 393 -37.70 18.98 18.90
N LYS A 394 -38.97 18.70 18.67
CA LYS A 394 -39.78 19.27 17.59
C LYS A 394 -40.04 20.77 17.80
#